data_6948779861192a2952e1a4f6bb7baa7b
#
_entry.id   6948779861192a2952e1a4f6bb7baa7b
#
_cell.length_a   1.000
_cell.length_b   1.000
_cell.length_c   1.000
_cell.angle_alpha   90.00
_cell.angle_beta   90.00
_cell.angle_gamma   90.00
#
_symmetry.space_group_name_H-M   'P 1'
#
loop_
_entity.id
_entity.type
_entity.pdbx_description
1 polymer ?
#
loop_
_entity_poly.entity_id
_entity_poly.type
_entity_poly.pdbx_seq_one_letter_code
_entity_poly.pdbx_strand_id
1 'polypeptide(L)'
;LSKKDYYDVLGVSKTATADEIKKAYRKLARQYHPDVNKDNPEAAEKFKEASEAYSVLSDEQKRAQYDQFGHAAFENGGAGGAGGFGGFEGFGGFGGGGMEDIFDMFFGGQGRGSRGSNAGPQRGADLRFDLEITFEEATFGLEREISLYRDEQCPHCHGNGAEPGSKVETCPECHGSGEIRFTQNTMFGQMTNVRPCPKCHGEGKIISEPCKECRGQGTVKKNKKLKVKIPAGVDNGSRLRVAGEGEAGVKGGPSGDLYVYLYVKPHKFFERDGTTVYCEVPINIVQATLGDEIKVPTLDGQVVMKVPEGTQPGKVLRLKGKGIPSLRNSTRGDQLVRIKVVVPQKLNEKQKDALRKFAEISKDNINPEEKGFLNKIKDLFK
;
A
#
# COMPACT_ATOMS: atom_id res chain seq x y z
N LEU A 1 -34.42 16.23 27.83
CA LEU A 1 -33.84 17.37 27.07
C LEU A 1 -34.33 17.27 25.64
N SER A 2 -35.07 18.25 25.14
CA SER A 2 -35.52 18.28 23.75
C SER A 2 -34.28 18.37 22.84
N LYS A 3 -34.15 17.47 21.87
CA LYS A 3 -33.08 17.53 20.86
C LYS A 3 -33.22 18.86 20.09
N LYS A 4 -32.08 19.49 19.80
CA LYS A 4 -32.02 20.74 19.01
C LYS A 4 -32.39 20.44 17.55
N ASP A 5 -33.09 21.40 16.90
CA ASP A 5 -33.38 21.29 15.46
C ASP A 5 -32.08 21.12 14.66
N TYR A 6 -32.04 20.19 13.70
CA TYR A 6 -30.88 19.92 12.88
C TYR A 6 -30.39 21.13 12.06
N TYR A 7 -31.31 22.01 11.68
CA TYR A 7 -30.95 23.27 11.02
C TYR A 7 -30.23 24.22 11.98
N ASP A 8 -30.66 24.25 13.25
CA ASP A 8 -30.01 25.05 14.30
C ASP A 8 -28.64 24.49 14.67
N VAL A 9 -28.52 23.17 14.70
CA VAL A 9 -27.22 22.49 14.96
C VAL A 9 -26.20 22.86 13.90
N LEU A 10 -26.56 22.89 12.63
CA LEU A 10 -25.67 23.30 11.54
C LEU A 10 -25.58 24.82 11.37
N GLY A 11 -26.43 25.60 12.04
CA GLY A 11 -26.50 27.07 11.93
C GLY A 11 -26.92 27.55 10.53
N VAL A 12 -27.87 26.86 9.91
CA VAL A 12 -28.43 27.20 8.58
C VAL A 12 -29.92 27.38 8.64
N SER A 13 -30.47 28.09 7.66
CA SER A 13 -31.93 28.26 7.59
C SER A 13 -32.63 27.00 7.09
N LYS A 14 -33.93 26.82 7.40
CA LYS A 14 -34.75 25.71 6.88
C LYS A 14 -34.86 25.70 5.35
N THR A 15 -34.58 26.84 4.71
CA THR A 15 -34.60 27.01 3.25
C THR A 15 -33.22 26.85 2.63
N ALA A 16 -32.20 26.48 3.42
CA ALA A 16 -30.83 26.34 2.93
C ALA A 16 -30.69 25.28 1.83
N THR A 17 -29.85 25.56 0.86
CA THR A 17 -29.53 24.65 -0.24
C THR A 17 -28.62 23.51 0.24
N ALA A 18 -28.55 22.43 -0.51
CA ALA A 18 -27.67 21.31 -0.20
C ALA A 18 -26.18 21.73 -0.10
N ASP A 19 -25.77 22.70 -0.91
CA ASP A 19 -24.38 23.21 -0.87
C ASP A 19 -24.10 24.05 0.39
N GLU A 20 -25.09 24.82 0.85
CA GLU A 20 -24.98 25.59 2.10
C GLU A 20 -24.91 24.67 3.31
N ILE A 21 -25.73 23.62 3.36
CA ILE A 21 -25.72 22.59 4.40
C ILE A 21 -24.35 21.90 4.42
N LYS A 22 -23.82 21.51 3.27
CA LYS A 22 -22.50 20.88 3.12
C LYS A 22 -21.36 21.80 3.57
N LYS A 23 -21.43 23.08 3.25
CA LYS A 23 -20.45 24.09 3.64
C LYS A 23 -20.45 24.34 5.14
N ALA A 24 -21.64 24.43 5.75
CA ALA A 24 -21.80 24.59 7.18
C ALA A 24 -21.25 23.38 7.95
N TYR A 25 -21.61 22.18 7.54
CA TYR A 25 -21.06 20.95 8.12
C TYR A 25 -19.55 20.88 8.04
N ARG A 26 -18.94 21.15 6.88
CA ARG A 26 -17.47 21.15 6.73
C ARG A 26 -16.78 22.16 7.66
N LYS A 27 -17.39 23.29 7.92
CA LYS A 27 -16.86 24.28 8.87
C LYS A 27 -16.88 23.74 10.30
N LEU A 28 -18.01 23.18 10.74
CA LEU A 28 -18.15 22.60 12.08
C LEU A 28 -17.27 21.36 12.28
N ALA A 29 -17.20 20.50 11.25
CA ALA A 29 -16.37 19.31 11.28
C ALA A 29 -14.86 19.63 11.44
N ARG A 30 -14.36 20.68 10.79
CA ARG A 30 -12.97 21.14 10.98
C ARG A 30 -12.75 21.75 12.36
N GLN A 31 -13.73 22.48 12.87
CA GLN A 31 -13.63 23.19 14.15
C GLN A 31 -13.66 22.21 15.33
N TYR A 32 -14.48 21.16 15.26
CA TYR A 32 -14.68 20.19 16.34
C TYR A 32 -14.07 18.80 16.05
N HIS A 33 -13.14 18.71 15.07
CA HIS A 33 -12.49 17.45 14.74
C HIS A 33 -11.77 16.85 15.95
N PRO A 34 -11.92 15.54 16.22
CA PRO A 34 -11.28 14.89 17.38
C PRO A 34 -9.74 14.98 17.36
N ASP A 35 -9.11 15.00 16.18
CA ASP A 35 -7.65 15.14 16.10
C ASP A 35 -7.14 16.52 16.53
N VAL A 36 -7.97 17.54 16.39
CA VAL A 36 -7.64 18.93 16.80
C VAL A 36 -8.05 19.20 18.24
N ASN A 37 -9.02 18.45 18.78
CA ASN A 37 -9.63 18.67 20.09
C ASN A 37 -9.56 17.39 20.94
N LYS A 38 -8.40 16.75 21.08
CA LYS A 38 -8.21 15.42 21.68
C LYS A 38 -8.75 15.26 23.11
N ASP A 39 -8.79 16.35 23.89
CA ASP A 39 -9.16 16.32 25.32
C ASP A 39 -10.43 17.14 25.64
N ASN A 40 -11.24 17.48 24.63
CA ASN A 40 -12.43 18.31 24.84
C ASN A 40 -13.72 17.50 24.57
N PRO A 41 -14.41 16.99 25.62
CA PRO A 41 -15.63 16.23 25.45
C PRO A 41 -16.77 17.01 24.82
N GLU A 42 -16.85 18.33 25.06
CA GLU A 42 -17.88 19.17 24.42
C GLU A 42 -17.69 19.28 22.90
N ALA A 43 -16.43 19.25 22.42
CA ALA A 43 -16.15 19.26 21.00
C ALA A 43 -16.58 17.94 20.34
N ALA A 44 -16.39 16.81 21.01
CA ALA A 44 -16.82 15.51 20.53
C ALA A 44 -18.36 15.42 20.44
N GLU A 45 -19.10 15.97 21.42
CA GLU A 45 -20.56 16.04 21.38
C GLU A 45 -21.07 16.91 20.23
N LYS A 46 -20.49 18.11 20.06
CA LYS A 46 -20.84 19.03 18.96
C LYS A 46 -20.52 18.43 17.58
N PHE A 47 -19.44 17.69 17.47
CA PHE A 47 -19.09 16.97 16.25
C PHE A 47 -20.11 15.87 15.93
N LYS A 48 -20.54 15.12 16.94
CA LYS A 48 -21.56 14.07 16.81
C LYS A 48 -22.93 14.66 16.42
N GLU A 49 -23.37 15.73 17.08
CA GLU A 49 -24.62 16.45 16.75
C GLU A 49 -24.58 16.98 15.31
N ALA A 50 -23.46 17.60 14.90
CA ALA A 50 -23.32 18.13 13.54
C ALA A 50 -23.29 17.02 12.47
N SER A 51 -22.68 15.87 12.77
CA SER A 51 -22.65 14.73 11.86
C SER A 51 -24.02 14.06 11.71
N GLU A 52 -24.78 13.95 12.80
CA GLU A 52 -26.16 13.46 12.79
C GLU A 52 -27.07 14.40 11.97
N ALA A 53 -26.98 15.69 12.20
CA ALA A 53 -27.76 16.70 11.47
C ALA A 53 -27.45 16.66 9.96
N TYR A 54 -26.17 16.56 9.59
CA TYR A 54 -25.75 16.47 8.19
C TYR A 54 -26.23 15.18 7.52
N SER A 55 -26.22 14.05 8.22
CA SER A 55 -26.68 12.77 7.68
C SER A 55 -28.16 12.77 7.29
N VAL A 56 -28.98 13.58 7.95
CA VAL A 56 -30.39 13.71 7.65
C VAL A 56 -30.63 14.79 6.60
N LEU A 57 -30.01 15.96 6.73
CA LEU A 57 -30.27 17.11 5.88
C LEU A 57 -29.58 17.09 4.52
N SER A 58 -28.56 16.22 4.34
CA SER A 58 -27.86 16.05 3.05
C SER A 58 -28.60 15.18 2.05
N ASP A 59 -29.51 14.35 2.50
CA ASP A 59 -30.35 13.47 1.67
C ASP A 59 -31.73 14.10 1.49
N GLU A 60 -32.15 14.29 0.25
CA GLU A 60 -33.39 14.97 -0.09
C GLU A 60 -34.63 14.25 0.48
N GLN A 61 -34.63 12.92 0.50
CA GLN A 61 -35.76 12.12 1.03
C GLN A 61 -35.81 12.18 2.55
N LYS A 62 -34.67 12.07 3.23
CA LYS A 62 -34.59 12.16 4.70
C LYS A 62 -34.88 13.55 5.18
N ARG A 63 -34.44 14.58 4.46
CA ARG A 63 -34.74 15.97 4.73
C ARG A 63 -36.26 16.22 4.64
N ALA A 64 -36.92 15.74 3.59
CA ALA A 64 -38.36 15.87 3.43
C ALA A 64 -39.12 15.16 4.56
N GLN A 65 -38.65 14.00 5.02
CA GLN A 65 -39.23 13.31 6.19
C GLN A 65 -38.99 14.08 7.49
N TYR A 66 -37.81 14.64 7.66
CA TYR A 66 -37.51 15.48 8.83
C TYR A 66 -38.35 16.75 8.86
N ASP A 67 -38.51 17.41 7.71
CA ASP A 67 -39.35 18.62 7.59
C ASP A 67 -40.81 18.37 7.91
N GLN A 68 -41.32 17.14 7.66
CA GLN A 68 -42.73 16.78 7.96
C GLN A 68 -42.95 16.29 9.39
N PHE A 69 -42.04 15.47 9.92
CA PHE A 69 -42.24 14.72 11.17
C PHE A 69 -41.23 15.06 12.28
N GLY A 70 -40.25 15.93 11.99
CA GLY A 70 -39.21 16.30 12.94
C GLY A 70 -38.35 15.09 13.39
N HIS A 71 -37.83 15.15 14.61
CA HIS A 71 -37.02 14.04 15.19
C HIS A 71 -37.83 12.75 15.36
N ALA A 72 -39.15 12.82 15.49
CA ALA A 72 -40.02 11.65 15.67
C ALA A 72 -39.94 10.67 14.48
N ALA A 73 -39.61 11.15 13.28
CA ALA A 73 -39.41 10.31 12.11
C ALA A 73 -38.25 9.31 12.28
N PHE A 74 -37.29 9.63 13.15
CA PHE A 74 -36.04 8.86 13.33
C PHE A 74 -35.90 8.25 14.74
N GLU A 75 -36.74 8.62 15.71
CA GLU A 75 -36.75 8.10 17.08
C GLU A 75 -37.59 6.83 17.26
N ASN A 76 -38.71 6.73 16.55
CA ASN A 76 -39.53 5.52 16.58
C ASN A 76 -39.28 4.73 15.29
N GLY A 77 -38.64 3.57 15.35
CA GLY A 77 -38.40 2.63 14.24
C GLY A 77 -39.65 2.23 13.48
N GLY A 78 -40.36 3.22 12.87
CA GLY A 78 -41.55 3.08 12.06
C GLY A 78 -41.23 2.71 10.63
N ALA A 79 -41.58 1.47 10.26
CA ALA A 79 -41.74 0.94 8.93
C ALA A 79 -40.52 0.91 8.02
N GLY A 80 -39.61 -0.05 8.25
CA GLY A 80 -38.66 -0.47 7.23
C GLY A 80 -37.26 -0.76 7.71
N GLY A 81 -37.08 -1.71 8.57
CA GLY A 81 -35.87 -2.54 8.63
C GLY A 81 -34.62 -1.95 9.26
N ALA A 82 -34.25 -2.54 10.37
CA ALA A 82 -32.89 -2.74 10.91
C ALA A 82 -32.19 -1.62 11.70
N GLY A 83 -32.10 -1.83 13.00
CA GLY A 83 -30.90 -1.52 13.78
C GLY A 83 -30.92 -0.19 14.50
N GLY A 84 -31.38 -0.21 15.76
CA GLY A 84 -31.31 0.89 16.69
C GLY A 84 -29.92 1.49 16.84
N PHE A 85 -29.90 2.80 16.93
CA PHE A 85 -28.73 3.69 17.13
C PHE A 85 -28.09 3.57 18.54
N GLY A 86 -28.21 2.40 19.19
CA GLY A 86 -27.78 2.14 20.57
C GLY A 86 -26.40 1.50 20.75
N GLY A 87 -25.55 1.47 19.73
CA GLY A 87 -24.30 0.69 19.75
C GLY A 87 -22.99 1.45 19.56
N PHE A 88 -22.93 2.78 19.82
CA PHE A 88 -21.68 3.56 19.60
C PHE A 88 -20.72 3.56 20.82
N GLU A 89 -21.03 2.90 21.89
CA GLU A 89 -20.17 2.90 23.10
C GLU A 89 -18.95 1.97 23.02
N GLY A 90 -18.74 1.24 21.90
CA GLY A 90 -17.67 0.25 21.76
C GLY A 90 -16.56 0.57 20.76
N PHE A 91 -16.53 1.76 20.13
CA PHE A 91 -15.57 2.01 19.01
C PHE A 91 -14.37 2.91 19.38
N GLY A 92 -13.75 2.61 20.50
CA GLY A 92 -12.50 3.25 20.94
C GLY A 92 -11.26 2.50 20.47
N GLY A 93 -11.04 2.28 19.17
CA GLY A 93 -9.82 1.59 18.78
C GLY A 93 -9.64 1.28 17.29
N PHE A 94 -9.80 2.26 16.39
CA PHE A 94 -9.30 2.06 15.03
C PHE A 94 -8.76 3.38 14.45
N GLY A 95 -7.44 3.51 14.52
CA GLY A 95 -6.70 4.59 13.89
C GLY A 95 -6.55 4.37 12.39
N GLY A 96 -6.92 5.35 11.58
CA GLY A 96 -6.31 5.58 10.26
C GLY A 96 -6.97 4.94 9.05
N GLY A 97 -8.29 5.04 8.90
CA GLY A 97 -8.97 4.79 7.62
C GLY A 97 -9.97 5.89 7.33
N GLY A 98 -10.04 6.36 6.10
CA GLY A 98 -10.85 7.51 5.71
C GLY A 98 -12.31 7.40 6.14
N MET A 99 -12.83 8.49 6.68
CA MET A 99 -14.19 8.61 7.26
C MET A 99 -15.30 8.38 6.21
N GLU A 100 -14.98 8.41 4.93
CA GLU A 100 -15.90 8.11 3.82
C GLU A 100 -16.20 6.60 3.73
N ASP A 101 -15.23 5.74 3.95
CA ASP A 101 -15.40 4.27 3.88
C ASP A 101 -16.24 3.73 5.05
N ILE A 102 -16.12 4.34 6.24
CA ILE A 102 -16.93 3.95 7.41
C ILE A 102 -18.39 4.43 7.26
N PHE A 103 -18.58 5.57 6.63
CA PHE A 103 -19.89 6.12 6.34
C PHE A 103 -20.63 5.26 5.31
N ASP A 104 -19.97 4.82 4.25
CA ASP A 104 -20.52 3.90 3.25
C ASP A 104 -20.83 2.51 3.82
N MET A 105 -20.02 2.01 4.75
CA MET A 105 -20.26 0.71 5.39
C MET A 105 -21.45 0.76 6.35
N PHE A 106 -21.71 1.89 7.00
CA PHE A 106 -22.77 2.02 8.00
C PHE A 106 -24.09 2.58 7.45
N PHE A 107 -24.03 3.48 6.48
CA PHE A 107 -25.21 4.12 5.87
C PHE A 107 -25.50 3.70 4.42
N GLY A 108 -24.52 3.18 3.70
CA GLY A 108 -24.68 2.62 2.34
C GLY A 108 -25.38 1.25 2.30
N GLY A 109 -25.79 0.73 3.44
CA GLY A 109 -26.33 -0.62 3.63
C GLY A 109 -27.69 -0.93 3.00
N GLN A 110 -28.19 -0.13 2.08
CA GLN A 110 -29.41 -0.44 1.32
C GLN A 110 -29.19 -0.50 -0.20
N GLY A 111 -27.93 -0.43 -0.64
CA GLY A 111 -27.54 -0.87 -1.97
C GLY A 111 -27.21 -2.34 -1.93
N ARG A 112 -28.23 -3.22 -2.02
CA ARG A 112 -28.16 -4.61 -2.49
C ARG A 112 -26.72 -5.15 -2.62
N GLY A 113 -26.09 -5.51 -1.52
CA GLY A 113 -25.12 -6.59 -1.53
C GLY A 113 -25.88 -7.85 -1.93
N SER A 114 -26.20 -7.97 -3.20
CA SER A 114 -26.46 -9.24 -3.82
C SER A 114 -25.22 -10.06 -3.51
N ARG A 115 -25.29 -10.92 -2.48
CA ARG A 115 -24.46 -12.12 -2.47
C ARG A 115 -24.75 -12.75 -3.80
N GLY A 116 -23.93 -12.37 -4.81
CA GLY A 116 -24.06 -12.85 -6.18
C GLY A 116 -24.16 -14.36 -6.09
N SER A 117 -25.24 -14.91 -6.62
CA SER A 117 -25.33 -16.35 -6.79
C SER A 117 -24.04 -16.78 -7.50
N ASN A 118 -23.32 -17.76 -6.96
CA ASN A 118 -22.09 -18.32 -7.53
C ASN A 118 -22.28 -18.91 -8.96
N ALA A 119 -23.45 -18.68 -9.56
CA ALA A 119 -23.84 -19.18 -10.86
C ALA A 119 -23.24 -18.41 -12.05
N GLY A 120 -22.83 -17.13 -11.85
CA GLY A 120 -22.30 -16.27 -12.92
C GLY A 120 -20.80 -16.44 -13.20
N PRO A 121 -20.28 -15.76 -14.25
CA PRO A 121 -18.85 -15.68 -14.53
C PRO A 121 -18.10 -15.11 -13.33
N GLN A 122 -17.04 -15.77 -12.89
CA GLN A 122 -16.22 -15.33 -11.77
C GLN A 122 -14.79 -15.08 -12.25
N ARG A 123 -14.24 -13.94 -11.82
CA ARG A 123 -12.85 -13.59 -12.08
C ARG A 123 -11.93 -14.56 -11.35
N GLY A 124 -10.85 -14.99 -12.03
CA GLY A 124 -9.79 -15.78 -11.42
C GLY A 124 -9.08 -15.04 -10.28
N ALA A 125 -8.48 -15.81 -9.40
CA ALA A 125 -7.69 -15.25 -8.29
C ALA A 125 -6.44 -14.55 -8.80
N ASP A 126 -6.03 -13.50 -8.10
CA ASP A 126 -4.76 -12.85 -8.36
C ASP A 126 -3.62 -13.70 -7.77
N LEU A 127 -2.50 -13.80 -8.51
CA LEU A 127 -1.32 -14.54 -8.09
C LEU A 127 -0.24 -13.60 -7.55
N ARG A 128 0.51 -14.09 -6.58
CA ARG A 128 1.70 -13.45 -6.04
C ARG A 128 2.94 -14.26 -6.41
N PHE A 129 3.96 -13.55 -6.90
CA PHE A 129 5.28 -14.10 -7.17
C PHE A 129 6.35 -13.23 -6.55
N ASP A 130 7.18 -13.80 -5.68
CA ASP A 130 8.28 -13.09 -5.03
C ASP A 130 9.55 -13.32 -5.85
N LEU A 131 10.18 -12.23 -6.30
CA LEU A 131 11.36 -12.26 -7.15
C LEU A 131 12.51 -11.53 -6.49
N GLU A 132 13.60 -12.26 -6.25
CA GLU A 132 14.85 -11.66 -5.79
C GLU A 132 15.70 -11.18 -6.97
N ILE A 133 16.18 -9.94 -6.86
CA ILE A 133 17.04 -9.29 -7.85
C ILE A 133 18.28 -8.70 -7.17
N THR A 134 19.35 -8.53 -7.92
CA THR A 134 20.55 -7.85 -7.42
C THR A 134 20.37 -6.34 -7.40
N PHE A 135 21.27 -5.64 -6.74
CA PHE A 135 21.26 -4.17 -6.66
C PHE A 135 21.43 -3.52 -8.04
N GLU A 136 22.30 -4.10 -8.87
CA GLU A 136 22.56 -3.66 -10.24
C GLU A 136 21.34 -3.90 -11.13
N GLU A 137 20.71 -5.08 -11.02
CA GLU A 137 19.47 -5.39 -11.75
C GLU A 137 18.35 -4.42 -11.39
N ALA A 138 18.23 -4.06 -10.10
CA ALA A 138 17.26 -3.06 -9.66
C ALA A 138 17.55 -1.66 -10.21
N THR A 139 18.84 -1.33 -10.36
CA THR A 139 19.29 -0.02 -10.85
C THR A 139 19.08 0.13 -12.36
N PHE A 140 19.50 -0.86 -13.14
CA PHE A 140 19.49 -0.77 -14.61
C PHE A 140 18.23 -1.34 -15.24
N GLY A 141 17.44 -2.08 -14.46
CA GLY A 141 16.32 -2.86 -14.97
C GLY A 141 16.78 -4.13 -15.67
N LEU A 142 15.87 -5.05 -15.84
CA LEU A 142 16.13 -6.30 -16.57
C LEU A 142 14.84 -6.87 -17.14
N GLU A 143 15.00 -7.79 -18.10
CA GLU A 143 13.95 -8.69 -18.52
C GLU A 143 14.28 -10.10 -18.01
N ARG A 144 13.38 -10.66 -17.20
CA ARG A 144 13.57 -12.01 -16.64
C ARG A 144 12.40 -12.90 -17.01
N GLU A 145 12.70 -14.13 -17.42
CA GLU A 145 11.72 -15.18 -17.58
C GLU A 145 11.46 -15.83 -16.23
N ILE A 146 10.19 -15.81 -15.81
CA ILE A 146 9.72 -16.50 -14.62
C ILE A 146 8.82 -17.65 -15.04
N SER A 147 8.83 -18.75 -14.28
CA SER A 147 7.92 -19.88 -14.47
C SER A 147 7.05 -20.04 -13.25
N LEU A 148 5.75 -20.11 -13.49
CA LEU A 148 4.75 -20.28 -12.43
C LEU A 148 3.72 -21.34 -12.83
N TYR A 149 3.24 -22.06 -11.84
CA TYR A 149 2.10 -22.95 -11.98
C TYR A 149 0.85 -22.15 -11.72
N ARG A 150 -0.10 -22.24 -12.65
CA ARG A 150 -1.40 -21.60 -12.51
C ARG A 150 -2.49 -22.44 -13.14
N ASP A 151 -3.71 -22.20 -12.72
CA ASP A 151 -4.88 -22.73 -13.41
C ASP A 151 -5.11 -21.94 -14.70
N GLU A 152 -5.07 -22.62 -15.83
CA GLU A 152 -5.40 -22.09 -17.15
C GLU A 152 -6.73 -22.68 -17.64
N GLN A 153 -7.40 -21.95 -18.50
CA GLN A 153 -8.60 -22.45 -19.15
C GLN A 153 -8.28 -23.76 -19.90
N CYS A 154 -9.06 -24.77 -19.67
CA CYS A 154 -8.87 -26.06 -20.32
C CYS A 154 -8.95 -25.90 -21.85
N PRO A 155 -7.92 -26.26 -22.61
CA PRO A 155 -7.90 -26.08 -24.05
C PRO A 155 -8.90 -26.98 -24.76
N HIS A 156 -9.29 -28.11 -24.14
CA HIS A 156 -10.19 -29.10 -24.75
C HIS A 156 -11.64 -28.64 -24.66
N CYS A 157 -12.10 -28.16 -23.52
CA CYS A 157 -13.49 -27.74 -23.31
C CYS A 157 -13.67 -26.19 -23.27
N HIS A 158 -12.63 -25.41 -23.44
CA HIS A 158 -12.67 -23.96 -23.41
C HIS A 158 -13.40 -23.41 -22.18
N GLY A 159 -13.16 -24.00 -21.01
CA GLY A 159 -13.68 -23.54 -19.72
C GLY A 159 -15.12 -23.93 -19.40
N ASN A 160 -15.85 -24.65 -20.28
CA ASN A 160 -17.23 -25.04 -20.03
C ASN A 160 -17.37 -26.30 -19.15
N GLY A 161 -16.30 -27.07 -19.02
CA GLY A 161 -16.26 -28.32 -18.25
C GLY A 161 -16.86 -29.55 -18.94
N ALA A 162 -17.48 -29.39 -20.11
CA ALA A 162 -18.13 -30.46 -20.84
C ALA A 162 -17.23 -31.01 -21.95
N GLU A 163 -17.38 -32.28 -22.29
CA GLU A 163 -16.72 -32.87 -23.46
C GLU A 163 -17.20 -32.15 -24.72
N PRO A 164 -16.33 -31.84 -25.70
CA PRO A 164 -16.73 -31.24 -26.96
C PRO A 164 -17.79 -32.06 -27.66
N GLY A 165 -18.92 -31.43 -27.98
CA GLY A 165 -20.09 -32.12 -28.58
C GLY A 165 -21.12 -32.63 -27.57
N SER A 166 -20.84 -32.65 -26.28
CA SER A 166 -21.80 -32.96 -25.23
C SER A 166 -22.73 -31.79 -24.91
N LYS A 167 -23.95 -32.09 -24.45
CA LYS A 167 -24.92 -31.04 -24.07
C LYS A 167 -24.68 -30.55 -22.67
N VAL A 168 -24.67 -29.22 -22.52
CA VAL A 168 -24.72 -28.54 -21.22
C VAL A 168 -26.12 -28.00 -21.04
N GLU A 169 -26.86 -28.55 -20.08
CA GLU A 169 -28.24 -28.17 -19.83
C GLU A 169 -28.36 -27.32 -18.58
N THR A 170 -29.24 -26.31 -18.60
CA THR A 170 -29.56 -25.55 -17.38
C THR A 170 -30.21 -26.48 -16.37
N CYS A 171 -29.79 -26.43 -15.12
CA CYS A 171 -30.37 -27.27 -14.07
C CYS A 171 -31.87 -26.99 -13.94
N PRO A 172 -32.74 -28.00 -14.13
CA PRO A 172 -34.21 -27.80 -14.11
C PRO A 172 -34.73 -27.52 -12.68
N GLU A 173 -33.98 -27.80 -11.65
CA GLU A 173 -34.40 -27.61 -10.24
C GLU A 173 -34.14 -26.20 -9.74
N CYS A 174 -32.99 -25.60 -10.06
CA CYS A 174 -32.64 -24.25 -9.66
C CYS A 174 -32.73 -23.23 -10.82
N HIS A 175 -33.11 -23.66 -12.02
CA HIS A 175 -33.23 -22.83 -13.23
C HIS A 175 -31.98 -21.96 -13.49
N GLY A 176 -30.80 -22.52 -13.26
CA GLY A 176 -29.51 -21.85 -13.49
C GLY A 176 -28.98 -21.02 -12.29
N SER A 177 -29.75 -20.86 -11.23
CA SER A 177 -29.28 -20.05 -10.07
C SER A 177 -28.22 -20.74 -9.23
N GLY A 178 -28.09 -22.07 -9.31
CA GLY A 178 -27.19 -22.85 -8.46
C GLY A 178 -27.66 -23.02 -7.02
N GLU A 179 -28.67 -22.27 -6.59
CA GLU A 179 -29.16 -22.23 -5.22
C GLU A 179 -30.66 -22.47 -5.15
N ILE A 180 -31.11 -23.06 -4.05
CA ILE A 180 -32.52 -23.23 -3.74
C ILE A 180 -32.85 -22.45 -2.48
N ARG A 181 -33.94 -21.68 -2.54
CA ARG A 181 -34.41 -20.87 -1.43
C ARG A 181 -35.57 -21.58 -0.74
N PHE A 182 -35.45 -21.82 0.55
CA PHE A 182 -36.50 -22.38 1.38
C PHE A 182 -36.97 -21.30 2.36
N THR A 183 -38.26 -21.00 2.30
CA THR A 183 -38.89 -20.09 3.23
C THR A 183 -39.52 -20.91 4.35
N GLN A 184 -39.06 -20.75 5.59
CA GLN A 184 -39.65 -21.33 6.78
C GLN A 184 -40.35 -20.24 7.58
N ASN A 185 -41.61 -20.49 7.91
CA ASN A 185 -42.37 -19.65 8.85
C ASN A 185 -41.94 -20.03 10.27
N THR A 186 -41.30 -19.12 10.97
CA THR A 186 -40.94 -19.27 12.38
C THR A 186 -41.84 -18.36 13.24
N MET A 187 -41.86 -18.59 14.56
CA MET A 187 -42.60 -17.71 15.49
C MET A 187 -42.15 -16.25 15.46
N PHE A 188 -40.98 -15.95 14.85
CA PHE A 188 -40.39 -14.63 14.71
C PHE A 188 -40.48 -14.04 13.28
N GLY A 189 -41.25 -14.70 12.40
CA GLY A 189 -41.43 -14.26 11.00
C GLY A 189 -40.95 -15.26 9.96
N GLN A 190 -41.00 -14.89 8.70
CA GLN A 190 -40.52 -15.71 7.58
C GLN A 190 -39.01 -15.64 7.49
N MET A 191 -38.34 -16.78 7.61
CA MET A 191 -36.90 -16.94 7.46
C MET A 191 -36.60 -17.62 6.12
N THR A 192 -35.87 -16.95 5.24
CA THR A 192 -35.44 -17.55 3.97
C THR A 192 -34.04 -18.12 4.10
N ASN A 193 -33.91 -19.42 4.02
CA ASN A 193 -32.63 -20.12 3.98
C ASN A 193 -32.26 -20.42 2.54
N VAL A 194 -31.01 -20.09 2.17
CA VAL A 194 -30.42 -20.38 0.85
C VAL A 194 -29.42 -21.50 0.99
N ARG A 195 -29.55 -22.54 0.17
CA ARG A 195 -28.59 -23.64 0.12
C ARG A 195 -28.23 -24.02 -1.32
N PRO A 196 -27.03 -24.60 -1.57
CA PRO A 196 -26.67 -25.10 -2.87
C PRO A 196 -27.71 -26.11 -3.41
N CYS A 197 -28.02 -26.03 -4.68
CA CYS A 197 -28.95 -26.96 -5.32
C CYS A 197 -28.38 -28.39 -5.26
N PRO A 198 -29.11 -29.37 -4.71
CA PRO A 198 -28.61 -30.74 -4.55
C PRO A 198 -28.38 -31.44 -5.90
N LYS A 199 -29.04 -31.01 -6.97
CA LYS A 199 -28.92 -31.63 -8.30
C LYS A 199 -27.70 -31.16 -9.07
N CYS A 200 -27.34 -29.90 -9.00
CA CYS A 200 -26.19 -29.35 -9.73
C CYS A 200 -25.03 -28.92 -8.77
N HIS A 201 -25.17 -29.17 -7.46
CA HIS A 201 -24.16 -28.87 -6.44
C HIS A 201 -23.67 -27.43 -6.46
N GLY A 202 -24.51 -26.47 -6.85
CA GLY A 202 -24.17 -25.05 -6.92
C GLY A 202 -23.71 -24.56 -8.29
N GLU A 203 -23.57 -25.41 -9.28
CA GLU A 203 -23.09 -25.03 -10.62
C GLU A 203 -24.15 -24.36 -11.51
N GLY A 204 -25.43 -24.55 -11.25
CA GLY A 204 -26.52 -24.02 -12.05
C GLY A 204 -26.75 -24.72 -13.36
N LYS A 205 -25.84 -25.60 -13.78
CA LYS A 205 -25.88 -26.39 -15.02
C LYS A 205 -25.59 -27.85 -14.74
N ILE A 206 -26.04 -28.72 -15.65
CA ILE A 206 -25.78 -30.16 -15.61
C ILE A 206 -25.01 -30.52 -16.88
N ILE A 207 -23.87 -31.19 -16.70
CA ILE A 207 -23.00 -31.65 -17.78
C ILE A 207 -23.27 -33.14 -17.98
N SER A 208 -23.74 -33.54 -19.17
CA SER A 208 -24.01 -34.94 -19.48
C SER A 208 -22.74 -35.78 -19.51
N GLU A 209 -21.68 -35.24 -20.12
CA GLU A 209 -20.37 -35.90 -20.17
C GLU A 209 -19.29 -34.88 -19.74
N PRO A 210 -18.62 -35.09 -18.59
CA PRO A 210 -17.56 -34.22 -18.16
C PRO A 210 -16.33 -34.33 -19.07
N CYS A 211 -15.69 -33.20 -19.33
CA CYS A 211 -14.46 -33.13 -20.13
C CYS A 211 -13.38 -34.07 -19.56
N LYS A 212 -12.79 -34.89 -20.40
CA LYS A 212 -11.79 -35.89 -20.00
C LYS A 212 -10.49 -35.26 -19.48
N GLU A 213 -10.12 -34.07 -19.97
CA GLU A 213 -8.88 -33.40 -19.60
C GLU A 213 -8.99 -32.70 -18.24
N CYS A 214 -10.04 -31.90 -18.02
CA CYS A 214 -10.24 -31.16 -16.78
C CYS A 214 -11.23 -31.82 -15.80
N ARG A 215 -11.85 -32.95 -16.16
CA ARG A 215 -12.81 -33.69 -15.32
C ARG A 215 -13.98 -32.84 -14.82
N GLY A 216 -14.45 -31.93 -15.68
CA GLY A 216 -15.58 -31.05 -15.36
C GLY A 216 -15.19 -29.71 -14.78
N GLN A 217 -13.95 -29.50 -14.33
CA GLN A 217 -13.53 -28.25 -13.66
C GLN A 217 -13.46 -27.05 -14.59
N GLY A 218 -13.25 -27.26 -15.89
CA GLY A 218 -13.09 -26.18 -16.87
C GLY A 218 -11.69 -25.56 -16.88
N THR A 219 -10.83 -25.87 -15.89
CA THR A 219 -9.45 -25.38 -15.78
C THR A 219 -8.47 -26.53 -15.61
N VAL A 220 -7.21 -26.33 -16.01
CA VAL A 220 -6.10 -27.28 -15.89
C VAL A 220 -4.86 -26.57 -15.37
N LYS A 221 -4.12 -27.21 -14.47
CA LYS A 221 -2.86 -26.67 -13.95
C LYS A 221 -1.76 -26.77 -15.00
N LYS A 222 -1.19 -25.64 -15.39
CA LYS A 222 -0.05 -25.59 -16.33
C LYS A 222 1.08 -24.77 -15.78
N ASN A 223 2.31 -25.15 -16.14
CA ASN A 223 3.48 -24.34 -15.92
C ASN A 223 3.62 -23.36 -17.08
N LYS A 224 3.45 -22.07 -16.82
CA LYS A 224 3.61 -21.00 -17.82
C LYS A 224 4.89 -20.24 -17.59
N LYS A 225 5.63 -20.02 -18.66
CA LYS A 225 6.80 -19.16 -18.68
C LYS A 225 6.39 -17.77 -19.15
N LEU A 226 6.70 -16.76 -18.36
CA LEU A 226 6.35 -15.37 -18.62
C LEU A 226 7.63 -14.51 -18.60
N LYS A 227 7.77 -13.64 -19.59
CA LYS A 227 8.81 -12.61 -19.59
C LYS A 227 8.30 -11.39 -18.86
N VAL A 228 8.95 -11.05 -17.76
CA VAL A 228 8.62 -9.88 -16.95
C VAL A 228 9.70 -8.84 -17.16
N LYS A 229 9.29 -7.65 -17.57
CA LYS A 229 10.17 -6.50 -17.73
C LYS A 229 10.15 -5.67 -16.46
N ILE A 230 11.29 -5.60 -15.80
CA ILE A 230 11.50 -4.81 -14.59
C ILE A 230 12.12 -3.48 -14.99
N PRO A 231 11.46 -2.34 -14.70
CA PRO A 231 12.00 -1.04 -15.05
C PRO A 231 13.23 -0.68 -14.21
N ALA A 232 14.10 0.17 -14.75
CA ALA A 232 15.25 0.69 -14.04
C ALA A 232 14.83 1.57 -12.86
N GLY A 233 15.54 1.44 -11.73
CA GLY A 233 15.30 2.26 -10.55
C GLY A 233 14.26 1.72 -9.58
N VAL A 234 13.79 0.48 -9.75
CA VAL A 234 12.88 -0.17 -8.78
C VAL A 234 13.51 -0.26 -7.40
N ASP A 235 12.69 -0.14 -6.37
CA ASP A 235 13.13 -0.24 -4.97
C ASP A 235 12.74 -1.58 -4.35
N ASN A 236 13.34 -1.88 -3.20
CA ASN A 236 12.96 -3.05 -2.41
C ASN A 236 11.48 -2.97 -2.01
N GLY A 237 10.74 -4.08 -2.15
CA GLY A 237 9.30 -4.13 -1.90
C GLY A 237 8.44 -3.55 -3.03
N SER A 238 9.03 -3.12 -4.14
CA SER A 238 8.27 -2.66 -5.32
C SER A 238 7.39 -3.78 -5.86
N ARG A 239 6.17 -3.42 -6.26
CA ARG A 239 5.17 -4.33 -6.80
C ARG A 239 4.91 -4.05 -8.27
N LEU A 240 5.10 -5.04 -9.13
CA LEU A 240 4.81 -4.99 -10.55
C LEU A 240 3.54 -5.81 -10.83
N ARG A 241 2.54 -5.20 -11.47
CA ARG A 241 1.32 -5.87 -11.90
C ARG A 241 1.46 -6.29 -13.36
N VAL A 242 1.20 -7.57 -13.62
CA VAL A 242 1.08 -8.12 -14.98
C VAL A 242 -0.39 -8.53 -15.17
N ALA A 243 -1.12 -7.74 -15.95
CA ALA A 243 -2.55 -7.88 -16.11
C ALA A 243 -2.90 -9.19 -16.83
N GLY A 244 -3.94 -9.90 -16.34
CA GLY A 244 -4.46 -11.14 -16.94
C GLY A 244 -3.56 -12.37 -16.78
N GLU A 245 -2.48 -12.30 -16.02
CA GLU A 245 -1.54 -13.40 -15.80
C GLU A 245 -1.72 -14.08 -14.43
N GLY A 246 -2.89 -13.88 -13.77
CA GLY A 246 -3.32 -14.62 -12.60
C GLY A 246 -3.96 -15.97 -12.95
N GLU A 247 -4.74 -16.55 -12.03
CA GLU A 247 -5.53 -17.76 -12.25
C GLU A 247 -6.61 -17.52 -13.31
N ALA A 248 -6.95 -18.55 -14.05
CA ALA A 248 -8.07 -18.50 -14.98
C ALA A 248 -9.39 -18.24 -14.24
N GLY A 249 -10.23 -17.41 -14.82
CA GLY A 249 -11.60 -17.26 -14.34
C GLY A 249 -12.43 -18.50 -14.58
N VAL A 250 -13.42 -18.71 -13.73
CA VAL A 250 -14.37 -19.82 -13.87
C VAL A 250 -15.66 -19.37 -14.53
N LYS A 251 -16.36 -20.29 -15.20
CA LYS A 251 -17.65 -20.03 -15.87
C LYS A 251 -17.58 -18.89 -16.91
N GLY A 252 -16.45 -18.75 -17.61
CA GLY A 252 -16.26 -17.69 -18.61
C GLY A 252 -15.85 -16.33 -18.03
N GLY A 253 -15.47 -16.27 -16.75
CA GLY A 253 -14.93 -15.06 -16.15
C GLY A 253 -13.52 -14.73 -16.65
N PRO A 254 -13.08 -13.46 -16.50
CA PRO A 254 -11.72 -13.05 -16.87
C PRO A 254 -10.68 -13.63 -15.91
N SER A 255 -9.45 -13.80 -16.37
CA SER A 255 -8.33 -14.17 -15.50
C SER A 255 -8.04 -13.10 -14.46
N GLY A 256 -7.42 -13.50 -13.35
CA GLY A 256 -6.83 -12.60 -12.38
C GLY A 256 -5.56 -11.92 -12.90
N ASP A 257 -4.86 -11.21 -12.03
CA ASP A 257 -3.59 -10.57 -12.33
C ASP A 257 -2.44 -11.24 -11.58
N LEU A 258 -1.23 -11.11 -12.13
CA LEU A 258 -0.02 -11.53 -11.43
C LEU A 258 0.66 -10.30 -10.81
N TYR A 259 0.91 -10.38 -9.52
CA TYR A 259 1.69 -9.39 -8.78
C TYR A 259 3.08 -9.92 -8.47
N VAL A 260 4.09 -9.33 -9.10
CA VAL A 260 5.49 -9.66 -8.84
C VAL A 260 6.03 -8.68 -7.80
N TYR A 261 6.42 -9.21 -6.64
CA TYR A 261 7.07 -8.46 -5.56
C TYR A 261 8.58 -8.58 -5.70
N LEU A 262 9.25 -7.44 -5.75
CA LEU A 262 10.68 -7.37 -6.00
C LEU A 262 11.42 -7.22 -4.66
N TYR A 263 12.36 -8.12 -4.41
CA TYR A 263 13.26 -8.07 -3.25
C TYR A 263 14.68 -7.83 -3.71
N VAL A 264 15.22 -6.67 -3.35
CA VAL A 264 16.58 -6.28 -3.75
C VAL A 264 17.55 -6.80 -2.71
N LYS A 265 18.53 -7.60 -3.15
CA LYS A 265 19.60 -8.09 -2.29
C LYS A 265 20.50 -6.94 -1.83
N PRO A 266 20.90 -6.90 -0.54
CA PRO A 266 21.83 -5.89 -0.06
C PRO A 266 23.18 -6.02 -0.79
N HIS A 267 23.74 -4.88 -1.17
CA HIS A 267 25.04 -4.83 -1.85
C HIS A 267 26.19 -4.67 -0.84
N LYS A 268 27.37 -5.18 -1.17
CA LYS A 268 28.54 -5.17 -0.25
C LYS A 268 29.11 -3.78 0.00
N PHE A 269 29.01 -2.89 -0.98
CA PHE A 269 29.67 -1.58 -0.97
C PHE A 269 28.70 -0.42 -1.10
N PHE A 270 27.49 -0.66 -1.59
CA PHE A 270 26.51 0.38 -1.86
C PHE A 270 25.32 0.25 -0.94
N GLU A 271 24.91 1.38 -0.39
CA GLU A 271 23.66 1.57 0.31
C GLU A 271 22.78 2.52 -0.51
N ARG A 272 21.47 2.33 -0.47
CA ARG A 272 20.51 3.11 -1.24
C ARG A 272 19.60 3.90 -0.33
N ASP A 273 19.36 5.16 -0.71
CA ASP A 273 18.28 5.98 -0.17
C ASP A 273 17.59 6.71 -1.34
N GLY A 274 16.41 6.22 -1.70
CA GLY A 274 15.68 6.70 -2.88
C GLY A 274 16.49 6.55 -4.17
N THR A 275 16.88 7.67 -4.79
CA THR A 275 17.75 7.70 -5.99
C THR A 275 19.23 7.90 -5.66
N THR A 276 19.56 8.18 -4.41
CA THR A 276 20.91 8.42 -3.95
C THR A 276 21.59 7.12 -3.55
N VAL A 277 22.84 6.96 -3.93
CA VAL A 277 23.69 5.83 -3.56
C VAL A 277 24.80 6.30 -2.62
N TYR A 278 25.01 5.56 -1.53
CA TYR A 278 26.09 5.79 -0.58
C TYR A 278 27.15 4.71 -0.72
N CYS A 279 28.40 5.11 -0.61
CA CYS A 279 29.50 4.17 -0.45
C CYS A 279 30.56 4.75 0.49
N GLU A 280 31.29 3.87 1.19
CA GLU A 280 32.41 4.25 2.02
C GLU A 280 33.72 3.87 1.31
N VAL A 281 34.64 4.84 1.19
CA VAL A 281 35.93 4.62 0.53
C VAL A 281 37.05 4.92 1.53
N PRO A 282 37.89 3.91 1.83
CA PRO A 282 39.04 4.13 2.69
C PRO A 282 40.16 4.84 1.94
N ILE A 283 40.75 5.87 2.56
CA ILE A 283 41.97 6.54 2.11
C ILE A 283 42.99 6.57 3.24
N ASN A 284 44.27 6.68 2.90
CA ASN A 284 45.32 6.82 3.91
C ASN A 284 45.46 8.27 4.39
N ILE A 285 46.18 8.47 5.49
CA ILE A 285 46.37 9.81 6.10
C ILE A 285 47.09 10.78 5.16
N VAL A 286 47.99 10.30 4.30
CA VAL A 286 48.75 11.14 3.36
C VAL A 286 47.82 11.66 2.28
N GLN A 287 46.98 10.81 1.71
CA GLN A 287 45.96 11.19 0.72
C GLN A 287 44.93 12.18 1.33
N ALA A 288 44.56 11.97 2.59
CA ALA A 288 43.64 12.88 3.28
C ALA A 288 44.25 14.27 3.54
N THR A 289 45.53 14.30 3.85
CA THR A 289 46.25 15.54 4.23
C THR A 289 46.68 16.36 3.02
N LEU A 290 47.31 15.70 2.02
CA LEU A 290 47.85 16.38 0.85
C LEU A 290 46.85 16.49 -0.33
N GLY A 291 45.73 15.79 -0.23
CA GLY A 291 44.83 15.57 -1.35
C GLY A 291 45.40 14.50 -2.30
N ASP A 292 44.53 13.88 -3.07
CA ASP A 292 44.88 12.88 -4.07
C ASP A 292 43.75 12.64 -5.06
N GLU A 293 44.03 11.96 -6.14
CA GLU A 293 43.05 11.43 -7.06
C GLU A 293 42.84 9.93 -6.81
N ILE A 294 41.64 9.57 -6.38
CA ILE A 294 41.30 8.19 -6.04
C ILE A 294 40.31 7.61 -7.03
N LYS A 295 40.40 6.29 -7.24
CA LYS A 295 39.42 5.53 -8.02
C LYS A 295 38.28 5.09 -7.11
N VAL A 296 37.07 5.58 -7.37
CA VAL A 296 35.86 5.26 -6.62
C VAL A 296 34.98 4.30 -7.43
N PRO A 297 34.51 3.22 -6.85
CA PRO A 297 33.53 2.35 -7.50
C PRO A 297 32.21 3.09 -7.64
N THR A 298 31.61 2.99 -8.82
CA THR A 298 30.26 3.48 -9.10
C THR A 298 29.45 2.37 -9.76
N LEU A 299 28.15 2.57 -9.89
CA LEU A 299 27.29 1.60 -10.57
C LEU A 299 27.66 1.37 -12.04
N ASP A 300 28.27 2.38 -12.68
CA ASP A 300 28.71 2.32 -14.09
C ASP A 300 30.18 1.89 -14.26
N GLY A 301 30.84 1.46 -13.19
CA GLY A 301 32.27 1.16 -13.17
C GLY A 301 33.07 2.10 -12.25
N GLN A 302 34.36 2.28 -12.51
CA GLN A 302 35.22 3.12 -11.68
C GLN A 302 35.31 4.54 -12.24
N VAL A 303 35.26 5.54 -11.35
CA VAL A 303 35.45 6.96 -11.68
C VAL A 303 36.57 7.53 -10.83
N VAL A 304 37.43 8.35 -11.46
CA VAL A 304 38.46 9.11 -10.72
C VAL A 304 37.79 10.29 -10.02
N MET A 305 38.02 10.41 -8.71
CA MET A 305 37.51 11.50 -7.88
C MET A 305 38.66 12.18 -7.18
N LYS A 306 38.67 13.51 -7.21
CA LYS A 306 39.65 14.33 -6.50
C LYS A 306 39.25 14.47 -5.03
N VAL A 307 40.15 14.11 -4.14
CA VAL A 307 40.06 14.32 -2.70
C VAL A 307 40.79 15.63 -2.39
N PRO A 308 40.12 16.66 -1.84
CA PRO A 308 40.78 17.90 -1.44
C PRO A 308 41.78 17.68 -0.30
N GLU A 309 42.80 18.50 -0.25
CA GLU A 309 43.73 18.55 0.88
C GLU A 309 43.00 18.86 2.20
N GLY A 310 43.48 18.31 3.30
CA GLY A 310 42.88 18.47 4.62
C GLY A 310 41.52 17.79 4.79
N THR A 311 41.19 16.79 3.97
CA THR A 311 39.92 16.05 4.05
C THR A 311 39.84 15.29 5.36
N GLN A 312 38.79 15.60 6.15
CA GLN A 312 38.53 14.97 7.45
C GLN A 312 37.80 13.64 7.32
N PRO A 313 37.94 12.69 8.29
CA PRO A 313 37.17 11.46 8.35
C PRO A 313 35.67 11.76 8.37
N GLY A 314 34.88 10.98 7.63
CA GLY A 314 33.44 11.15 7.53
C GLY A 314 32.98 12.24 6.54
N LYS A 315 33.90 12.99 5.92
CA LYS A 315 33.55 13.94 4.85
C LYS A 315 32.85 13.21 3.71
N VAL A 316 31.74 13.78 3.24
CA VAL A 316 30.97 13.24 2.13
C VAL A 316 31.26 14.05 0.87
N LEU A 317 31.70 13.36 -0.17
CA LEU A 317 31.94 13.92 -1.50
C LEU A 317 30.86 13.43 -2.47
N ARG A 318 30.38 14.30 -3.37
CA ARG A 318 29.29 14.01 -4.28
C ARG A 318 29.78 13.75 -5.70
N LEU A 319 29.37 12.63 -6.27
CA LEU A 319 29.49 12.31 -7.69
C LEU A 319 28.14 12.50 -8.36
N LYS A 320 28.00 13.61 -9.08
CA LYS A 320 26.74 14.02 -9.72
C LYS A 320 26.33 13.02 -10.80
N GLY A 321 25.03 12.61 -10.80
CA GLY A 321 24.46 11.72 -11.81
C GLY A 321 24.96 10.28 -11.76
N LYS A 322 25.62 9.84 -10.68
CA LYS A 322 26.14 8.47 -10.47
C LYS A 322 25.26 7.63 -9.53
N GLY A 323 24.08 8.12 -9.17
CA GLY A 323 23.09 7.40 -8.39
C GLY A 323 22.16 6.52 -9.25
N ILE A 324 20.98 6.25 -8.74
CA ILE A 324 19.95 5.38 -9.35
C ILE A 324 19.00 6.23 -10.21
N PRO A 325 18.54 5.73 -11.36
CA PRO A 325 17.54 6.43 -12.16
C PRO A 325 16.18 6.46 -11.44
N SER A 326 15.46 7.56 -11.61
CA SER A 326 14.11 7.72 -11.07
C SER A 326 13.08 6.99 -11.94
N LEU A 327 12.17 6.24 -11.31
CA LEU A 327 11.03 5.62 -12.00
C LEU A 327 10.06 6.63 -12.63
N ARG A 328 9.99 7.85 -12.09
CA ARG A 328 9.02 8.88 -12.50
C ARG A 328 9.57 9.83 -13.55
N ASN A 329 10.86 10.12 -13.46
CA ASN A 329 11.53 11.11 -14.28
C ASN A 329 12.76 10.48 -14.92
N SER A 330 13.20 11.00 -16.08
CA SER A 330 14.43 10.57 -16.74
C SER A 330 15.72 11.02 -16.00
N THR A 331 15.59 11.58 -14.79
CA THR A 331 16.73 12.06 -14.01
C THR A 331 17.36 10.94 -13.22
N ARG A 332 18.66 11.00 -13.10
CA ARG A 332 19.46 10.08 -12.27
C ARG A 332 19.92 10.80 -11.02
N GLY A 333 19.88 10.11 -9.88
CA GLY A 333 20.37 10.62 -8.61
C GLY A 333 21.90 10.72 -8.56
N ASP A 334 22.42 11.06 -7.41
CA ASP A 334 23.84 11.24 -7.17
C ASP A 334 24.41 10.09 -6.33
N GLN A 335 25.73 9.88 -6.41
CA GLN A 335 26.43 9.01 -5.47
C GLN A 335 27.16 9.86 -4.44
N LEU A 336 26.97 9.53 -3.17
CA LEU A 336 27.62 10.17 -2.03
C LEU A 336 28.69 9.24 -1.48
N VAL A 337 29.93 9.71 -1.55
CA VAL A 337 31.13 8.97 -1.14
C VAL A 337 31.55 9.46 0.22
N ARG A 338 31.39 8.64 1.26
CA ARG A 338 31.88 8.91 2.61
C ARG A 338 33.35 8.52 2.69
N ILE A 339 34.21 9.46 3.04
CA ILE A 339 35.63 9.22 3.18
C ILE A 339 35.93 8.66 4.56
N LYS A 340 36.63 7.52 4.59
CA LYS A 340 37.14 6.89 5.81
C LYS A 340 38.65 6.98 5.82
N VAL A 341 39.19 7.83 6.69
CA VAL A 341 40.64 7.93 6.83
C VAL A 341 41.16 6.77 7.67
N VAL A 342 42.06 5.98 7.09
CA VAL A 342 42.63 4.82 7.73
C VAL A 342 44.07 5.13 8.15
N VAL A 343 44.34 4.95 9.43
CA VAL A 343 45.70 5.08 9.98
C VAL A 343 46.47 3.76 9.73
N PRO A 344 47.67 3.81 9.15
CA PRO A 344 48.46 2.62 8.90
C PRO A 344 48.91 1.97 10.22
N GLN A 345 48.64 0.68 10.37
CA GLN A 345 48.98 -0.06 11.60
C GLN A 345 50.44 -0.57 11.63
N LYS A 346 51.01 -0.81 10.46
CA LYS A 346 52.39 -1.32 10.35
C LYS A 346 53.23 -0.31 9.60
N LEU A 347 54.20 0.27 10.27
CA LEU A 347 55.17 1.23 9.72
C LEU A 347 56.58 0.70 9.83
N ASN A 348 57.38 0.89 8.78
CA ASN A 348 58.80 0.67 8.84
C ASN A 348 59.51 1.82 9.55
N GLU A 349 60.81 1.65 9.95
CA GLU A 349 61.51 2.68 10.71
C GLU A 349 61.62 4.00 9.96
N LYS A 350 61.86 3.99 8.65
CA LYS A 350 61.92 5.21 7.83
C LYS A 350 60.59 5.99 7.84
N GLN A 351 59.46 5.28 7.82
CA GLN A 351 58.13 5.91 7.90
C GLN A 351 57.87 6.50 9.29
N LYS A 352 58.26 5.82 10.35
CA LYS A 352 58.18 6.34 11.71
C LYS A 352 59.03 7.60 11.88
N ASP A 353 60.25 7.60 11.34
CA ASP A 353 61.10 8.79 11.40
C ASP A 353 60.56 9.97 10.61
N ALA A 354 59.95 9.72 9.46
CA ALA A 354 59.26 10.78 8.71
C ALA A 354 58.09 11.40 9.48
N LEU A 355 57.30 10.56 10.15
CA LEU A 355 56.19 11.04 10.99
C LEU A 355 56.68 11.77 12.25
N ARG A 356 57.79 11.33 12.87
CA ARG A 356 58.41 12.05 13.99
C ARG A 356 58.89 13.45 13.55
N LYS A 357 59.56 13.54 12.40
CA LYS A 357 59.98 14.82 11.83
C LYS A 357 58.81 15.73 11.53
N PHE A 358 57.71 15.17 10.97
CA PHE A 358 56.49 15.94 10.75
C PHE A 358 55.93 16.48 12.06
N ALA A 359 55.88 15.68 13.12
CA ALA A 359 55.41 16.12 14.45
C ALA A 359 56.29 17.19 15.04
N GLU A 360 57.63 17.11 14.91
CA GLU A 360 58.60 18.12 15.36
C GLU A 360 58.40 19.48 14.64
N ILE A 361 58.19 19.46 13.32
CA ILE A 361 57.97 20.69 12.54
C ILE A 361 56.61 21.29 12.84
N SER A 362 55.60 20.52 13.11
CA SER A 362 54.23 20.95 13.33
C SER A 362 54.00 21.60 14.69
N LYS A 363 54.88 21.32 15.67
CA LYS A 363 54.87 21.86 17.03
C LYS A 363 53.51 22.33 17.55
N ASP A 364 52.74 22.64 17.92
CA ASP A 364 51.47 23.08 18.47
C ASP A 364 50.30 23.34 17.46
N ASN A 365 50.56 23.15 16.16
CA ASN A 365 49.55 23.47 15.11
C ASN A 365 48.78 22.30 14.52
N ILE A 366 48.98 21.08 15.07
CA ILE A 366 48.39 19.86 14.49
C ILE A 366 46.86 19.79 14.71
N ASN A 367 46.37 20.45 15.76
CA ASN A 367 44.94 20.35 16.10
C ASN A 367 44.37 21.70 16.59
N PRO A 368 43.86 22.56 15.71
CA PRO A 368 43.17 23.77 16.12
C PRO A 368 41.92 23.51 16.96
N GLU A 369 41.32 22.33 16.86
CA GLU A 369 40.17 21.91 17.65
C GLU A 369 40.53 21.51 19.09
N GLU A 370 41.77 21.06 19.36
CA GLU A 370 42.22 20.72 20.72
C GLU A 370 42.24 21.93 21.63
N LYS A 371 42.64 23.10 21.12
CA LYS A 371 42.62 24.38 21.89
C LYS A 371 41.18 24.78 22.22
N GLY A 372 40.23 24.56 21.28
CA GLY A 372 38.79 24.80 21.48
C GLY A 372 38.18 23.83 22.49
N PHE A 373 38.56 22.57 22.45
CA PHE A 373 38.06 21.53 23.36
C PHE A 373 38.59 21.72 24.80
N LEU A 374 39.89 21.95 24.96
CA LEU A 374 40.49 22.22 26.27
C LEU A 374 39.97 23.50 26.91
N ASN A 375 39.66 24.54 26.12
CA ASN A 375 39.01 25.76 26.62
C ASN A 375 37.55 25.49 27.02
N LYS A 376 36.79 24.72 26.25
CA LYS A 376 35.42 24.30 26.61
C LYS A 376 35.39 23.46 27.89
N ILE A 377 36.39 22.57 28.08
CA ILE A 377 36.52 21.82 29.33
C ILE A 377 36.85 22.74 30.51
N LYS A 378 37.78 23.69 30.35
CA LYS A 378 38.10 24.65 31.40
C LYS A 378 36.90 25.53 31.81
N ASP A 379 36.02 25.85 30.88
CA ASP A 379 34.79 26.62 31.13
C ASP A 379 33.68 25.78 31.79
N LEU A 380 33.69 24.45 31.63
CA LEU A 380 32.76 23.52 32.30
C LEU A 380 33.14 23.20 33.76
N PHE A 381 34.39 23.47 34.17
CA PHE A 381 34.92 23.25 35.53
C PHE A 381 35.19 24.55 36.28
N LYS A 382 34.72 25.68 35.77
CA LYS A 382 34.62 26.97 36.51
C LYS A 382 33.16 27.15 36.96
#